data_6e6f1403db7218bb80b940238b63f85b
#
_entry.id   6e6f1403db7218bb80b940238b63f85b
#
_cell.length_a   1.000
_cell.length_b   1.000
_cell.length_c   1.000
_cell.angle_alpha   90.00
_cell.angle_beta   90.00
_cell.angle_gamma   90.00
#
_symmetry.space_group_name_H-M   'P 1'
#
loop_
_entity.id
_entity.type
_entity.pdbx_description
1 polymer ?
#
loop_
_entity_poly.entity_id
_entity_poly.type
_entity_poly.pdbx_seq_one_letter_code
_entity_poly.pdbx_strand_id
1 'polypeptide(L)'
;MVTDEQIALLFTASGEDLERIVEDTMARAERASGVERTLLELLEAAVDEGIDDTNGAVWISLILGELQSREAIPLFLRALSQDDESLAEAAVDALRRIGEPALDAVMQALDADTTDEFQESCFKALEGAGAWDHPYLVEEARDCVLGRLEAGGLSDRGLEAAAMALARLGDRRAIEPIKAALAERFHNVNGSLTDALEMLEENEAGTPLLPGLPSWEDRLTWLSRASLEGFEPPQRDRGPKRRRPTKPKDFTPP
;
A
#
# COMPACT_ATOMS: atom_id res chain seq x y z
N MET A 1 -0.47 21.46 27.30
CA MET A 1 -0.19 22.03 25.98
C MET A 1 0.92 21.17 25.40
N VAL A 2 0.67 20.42 24.34
CA VAL A 2 1.75 19.71 23.60
C VAL A 2 2.51 20.84 22.95
N THR A 3 3.76 20.96 23.26
CA THR A 3 4.64 21.87 22.53
C THR A 3 4.95 21.18 21.20
N ASP A 4 5.01 21.94 20.10
CA ASP A 4 5.47 21.49 18.79
C ASP A 4 6.78 20.68 18.87
N GLU A 5 7.59 20.95 19.91
CA GLU A 5 8.82 20.21 20.26
C GLU A 5 8.59 18.70 20.52
N GLN A 6 7.46 18.30 21.14
CA GLN A 6 7.22 16.87 21.42
C GLN A 6 6.78 16.11 20.17
N ILE A 7 6.03 16.76 19.27
CA ILE A 7 5.66 16.16 17.99
C ILE A 7 6.90 16.07 17.08
N ALA A 8 7.78 17.08 17.13
CA ALA A 8 9.06 17.06 16.41
C ALA A 8 9.97 15.88 16.81
N LEU A 9 9.79 15.32 18.02
CA LEU A 9 10.52 14.11 18.42
C LEU A 9 10.16 12.86 17.60
N LEU A 10 9.01 12.82 16.89
CA LEU A 10 8.69 11.75 15.95
C LEU A 10 9.74 11.58 14.85
N PHE A 11 10.47 12.66 14.53
CA PHE A 11 11.54 12.63 13.52
C PHE A 11 12.90 12.17 14.05
N THR A 12 13.11 12.15 15.36
CA THR A 12 14.42 11.92 15.96
C THR A 12 14.45 10.80 16.99
N ALA A 13 13.31 10.36 17.49
CA ALA A 13 13.21 9.30 18.47
C ALA A 13 13.33 7.91 17.84
N SER A 14 13.76 6.92 18.63
CA SER A 14 13.87 5.52 18.20
C SER A 14 13.51 4.56 19.33
N GLY A 15 13.16 3.32 18.97
CA GLY A 15 12.86 2.26 19.95
C GLY A 15 11.70 2.59 20.89
N GLU A 16 11.82 2.21 22.16
CA GLU A 16 10.76 2.39 23.17
C GLU A 16 10.35 3.86 23.38
N ASP A 17 11.26 4.81 23.18
CA ASP A 17 10.94 6.24 23.29
C ASP A 17 10.01 6.68 22.15
N LEU A 18 10.20 6.17 20.95
CA LEU A 18 9.34 6.46 19.81
C LEU A 18 7.92 5.91 20.02
N GLU A 19 7.79 4.64 20.46
CA GLU A 19 6.49 4.03 20.76
C GLU A 19 5.70 4.90 21.75
N ARG A 20 6.35 5.30 22.84
CA ARG A 20 5.74 6.16 23.86
C ARG A 20 5.31 7.54 23.31
N ILE A 21 6.14 8.14 22.43
CA ILE A 21 5.82 9.44 21.82
C ILE A 21 4.63 9.30 20.88
N VAL A 22 4.56 8.22 20.10
CA VAL A 22 3.45 7.94 19.20
C VAL A 22 2.16 7.73 19.97
N GLU A 23 2.15 6.88 21.02
CA GLU A 23 0.98 6.65 21.87
C GLU A 23 0.51 7.94 22.56
N ASP A 24 1.45 8.71 23.13
CA ASP A 24 1.14 10.00 23.75
C ASP A 24 0.55 10.99 22.74
N THR A 25 1.07 11.01 21.51
CA THR A 25 0.59 11.90 20.45
C THR A 25 -0.82 11.51 20.03
N MET A 26 -1.08 10.22 19.83
CA MET A 26 -2.42 9.72 19.53
C MET A 26 -3.44 10.05 20.61
N ALA A 27 -3.15 9.69 21.86
CA ALA A 27 -4.04 9.96 22.99
C ALA A 27 -4.35 11.46 23.19
N ARG A 28 -3.51 12.32 22.66
CA ARG A 28 -3.70 13.79 22.71
C ARG A 28 -4.45 14.31 21.50
N ALA A 29 -4.19 13.76 20.31
CA ALA A 29 -4.91 14.10 19.09
C ALA A 29 -6.41 13.81 19.24
N GLU A 30 -6.77 12.67 19.85
CA GLU A 30 -8.14 12.33 20.18
C GLU A 30 -8.85 13.36 21.09
N ARG A 31 -8.08 14.10 21.91
CA ARG A 31 -8.62 15.06 22.88
C ARG A 31 -8.56 16.52 22.43
N ALA A 32 -7.74 16.82 21.44
CA ALA A 32 -7.43 18.21 21.07
C ALA A 32 -7.16 18.36 19.57
N SER A 33 -8.08 18.96 18.84
CA SER A 33 -7.98 19.23 17.39
C SER A 33 -6.72 20.01 16.96
N GLY A 34 -6.07 20.71 17.88
CA GLY A 34 -4.82 21.42 17.58
C GLY A 34 -3.64 20.49 17.27
N VAL A 35 -3.63 19.26 17.81
CA VAL A 35 -2.57 18.28 17.55
C VAL A 35 -2.69 17.75 16.12
N GLU A 36 -3.88 17.38 15.68
CA GLU A 36 -4.13 16.92 14.30
C GLU A 36 -3.65 17.97 13.30
N ARG A 37 -3.97 19.24 13.52
CA ARG A 37 -3.52 20.32 12.66
C ARG A 37 -1.99 20.42 12.59
N THR A 38 -1.29 20.31 13.70
CA THR A 38 0.17 20.32 13.71
C THR A 38 0.73 19.11 12.95
N LEU A 39 0.12 17.93 13.08
CA LEU A 39 0.52 16.74 12.31
C LEU A 39 0.33 16.95 10.80
N LEU A 40 -0.77 17.55 10.38
CA LEU A 40 -1.02 17.89 8.98
C LEU A 40 0.03 18.87 8.43
N GLU A 41 0.33 19.95 9.17
CA GLU A 41 1.35 20.94 8.79
C GLU A 41 2.75 20.31 8.66
N LEU A 42 3.11 19.37 9.54
CA LEU A 42 4.37 18.63 9.46
C LEU A 42 4.41 17.64 8.31
N LEU A 43 3.32 16.92 8.07
CA LEU A 43 3.23 16.00 6.94
C LEU A 43 3.31 16.75 5.60
N GLU A 44 2.63 17.91 5.51
CA GLU A 44 2.69 18.77 4.32
C GLU A 44 4.12 19.22 4.03
N ALA A 45 4.84 19.69 5.06
CA ALA A 45 6.24 20.09 4.93
C ALA A 45 7.11 18.91 4.47
N ALA A 46 6.91 17.70 5.04
CA ALA A 46 7.67 16.51 4.67
C ALA A 46 7.43 16.10 3.20
N VAL A 47 6.17 16.15 2.75
CA VAL A 47 5.81 15.80 1.37
C VAL A 47 6.31 16.83 0.36
N ASP A 48 6.31 18.13 0.71
CA ASP A 48 6.69 19.19 -0.22
C ASP A 48 8.20 19.43 -0.29
N GLU A 49 8.91 19.28 0.81
CA GLU A 49 10.34 19.60 0.91
C GLU A 49 11.25 18.40 0.67
N GLY A 50 10.69 17.18 0.63
CA GLY A 50 11.45 15.94 0.48
C GLY A 50 12.48 15.80 1.60
N ILE A 51 12.03 15.85 2.86
CA ILE A 51 12.91 15.77 4.03
C ILE A 51 13.63 14.43 4.01
N ASP A 52 14.97 14.44 4.11
CA ASP A 52 15.83 13.24 4.14
C ASP A 52 15.51 12.28 5.30
N ASP A 53 14.79 12.73 6.33
CA ASP A 53 14.36 11.92 7.46
C ASP A 53 12.86 11.61 7.36
N THR A 54 12.55 10.58 6.59
CA THR A 54 11.18 10.14 6.30
C THR A 54 10.50 9.41 7.46
N ASN A 55 11.25 8.95 8.47
CA ASN A 55 10.68 8.20 9.58
C ASN A 55 9.56 8.98 10.30
N GLY A 56 9.75 10.27 10.54
CA GLY A 56 8.73 11.11 11.17
C GLY A 56 7.46 11.23 10.33
N ALA A 57 7.60 11.40 9.02
CA ALA A 57 6.47 11.47 8.10
C ALA A 57 5.67 10.15 8.04
N VAL A 58 6.36 9.01 8.10
CA VAL A 58 5.74 7.68 8.20
C VAL A 58 4.88 7.59 9.47
N TRP A 59 5.42 7.94 10.64
CA TRP A 59 4.68 7.91 11.90
C TRP A 59 3.48 8.85 11.90
N ILE A 60 3.66 10.07 11.39
CA ILE A 60 2.57 11.03 11.25
C ILE A 60 1.46 10.48 10.36
N SER A 61 1.82 9.85 9.23
CA SER A 61 0.85 9.24 8.32
C SER A 61 0.04 8.15 9.00
N LEU A 62 0.70 7.30 9.79
CA LEU A 62 0.04 6.23 10.52
C LEU A 62 -0.91 6.76 11.60
N ILE A 63 -0.49 7.81 12.34
CA ILE A 63 -1.33 8.47 13.36
C ILE A 63 -2.56 9.11 12.70
N LEU A 64 -2.37 9.86 11.62
CA LEU A 64 -3.48 10.49 10.90
C LEU A 64 -4.45 9.47 10.29
N GLY A 65 -3.93 8.32 9.86
CA GLY A 65 -4.73 7.18 9.41
C GLY A 65 -5.61 6.61 10.54
N GLU A 66 -5.06 6.40 11.75
CA GLU A 66 -5.83 5.94 12.91
C GLU A 66 -6.89 6.95 13.34
N LEU A 67 -6.56 8.23 13.29
CA LEU A 67 -7.52 9.31 13.55
C LEU A 67 -8.59 9.44 12.46
N GLN A 68 -8.46 8.69 11.38
CA GLN A 68 -9.31 8.79 10.18
C GLN A 68 -9.42 10.23 9.66
N SER A 69 -8.29 10.96 9.65
CA SER A 69 -8.23 12.36 9.25
C SER A 69 -8.54 12.54 7.76
N ARG A 70 -9.74 13.04 7.47
CA ARG A 70 -10.14 13.32 6.08
C ARG A 70 -9.33 14.45 5.46
N GLU A 71 -8.86 15.39 6.29
CA GLU A 71 -8.05 16.52 5.84
C GLU A 71 -6.67 16.07 5.34
N ALA A 72 -6.20 14.89 5.77
CA ALA A 72 -4.92 14.30 5.33
C ALA A 72 -5.00 13.62 3.95
N ILE A 73 -6.18 13.30 3.42
CA ILE A 73 -6.34 12.55 2.15
C ILE A 73 -5.55 13.18 0.99
N PRO A 74 -5.61 14.51 0.73
CA PRO A 74 -4.83 15.11 -0.34
C PRO A 74 -3.30 14.98 -0.14
N LEU A 75 -2.82 14.99 1.10
CA LEU A 75 -1.41 14.80 1.43
C LEU A 75 -0.98 13.36 1.15
N PHE A 76 -1.80 12.39 1.54
CA PHE A 76 -1.52 10.98 1.24
C PHE A 76 -1.50 10.70 -0.25
N LEU A 77 -2.44 11.25 -1.04
CA LEU A 77 -2.41 11.11 -2.49
C LEU A 77 -1.12 11.68 -3.10
N ARG A 78 -0.61 12.81 -2.58
CA ARG A 78 0.71 13.34 -3.01
C ARG A 78 1.86 12.43 -2.58
N ALA A 79 1.80 11.85 -1.39
CA ALA A 79 2.81 10.92 -0.88
C ALA A 79 2.91 9.64 -1.73
N LEU A 80 1.80 9.16 -2.33
CA LEU A 80 1.82 8.01 -3.26
C LEU A 80 2.68 8.25 -4.51
N SER A 81 2.95 9.51 -4.87
CA SER A 81 3.75 9.89 -6.04
C SER A 81 5.22 10.15 -5.71
N GLN A 82 5.63 9.98 -4.45
CA GLN A 82 7.01 10.21 -4.03
C GLN A 82 7.87 8.98 -4.29
N ASP A 83 9.18 9.20 -4.50
CA ASP A 83 10.17 8.11 -4.64
C ASP A 83 10.45 7.39 -3.30
N ASP A 84 9.84 7.83 -2.21
CA ASP A 84 9.96 7.22 -0.89
C ASP A 84 8.94 6.11 -0.70
N GLU A 85 9.39 4.86 -0.85
CA GLU A 85 8.57 3.67 -0.70
C GLU A 85 7.95 3.55 0.70
N SER A 86 8.67 3.94 1.76
CA SER A 86 8.19 3.84 3.14
C SER A 86 7.05 4.82 3.41
N LEU A 87 7.17 6.05 2.92
CA LEU A 87 6.12 7.06 3.03
C LEU A 87 4.90 6.69 2.18
N ALA A 88 5.12 6.18 0.97
CA ALA A 88 4.04 5.71 0.11
C ALA A 88 3.28 4.54 0.75
N GLU A 89 3.96 3.56 1.34
CA GLU A 89 3.32 2.44 2.04
C GLU A 89 2.53 2.91 3.29
N ALA A 90 3.07 3.86 4.06
CA ALA A 90 2.35 4.45 5.19
C ALA A 90 1.10 5.21 4.75
N ALA A 91 1.19 5.94 3.63
CA ALA A 91 0.05 6.62 3.03
C ALA A 91 -1.02 5.64 2.54
N VAL A 92 -0.63 4.53 1.88
CA VAL A 92 -1.54 3.43 1.50
C VAL A 92 -2.29 2.90 2.71
N ASP A 93 -1.57 2.58 3.80
CA ASP A 93 -2.20 2.06 5.02
C ASP A 93 -3.14 3.09 5.66
N ALA A 94 -2.74 4.37 5.69
CA ALA A 94 -3.59 5.45 6.21
C ALA A 94 -4.88 5.63 5.37
N LEU A 95 -4.79 5.62 4.04
CA LEU A 95 -5.95 5.70 3.15
C LEU A 95 -6.92 4.53 3.36
N ARG A 96 -6.40 3.30 3.52
CA ARG A 96 -7.22 2.13 3.85
C ARG A 96 -7.99 2.30 5.16
N ARG A 97 -7.38 2.94 6.17
CA ARG A 97 -7.99 3.15 7.50
C ARG A 97 -9.01 4.27 7.53
N ILE A 98 -8.83 5.29 6.73
CA ILE A 98 -9.82 6.36 6.58
C ILE A 98 -11.10 5.79 5.93
N GLY A 99 -10.94 4.79 5.07
CA GLY A 99 -12.07 4.07 4.45
C GLY A 99 -12.70 4.82 3.29
N GLU A 100 -14.03 4.75 3.18
CA GLU A 100 -14.81 5.23 2.04
C GLU A 100 -14.34 6.58 1.46
N PRO A 101 -14.23 7.67 2.22
CA PRO A 101 -13.88 8.98 1.64
C PRO A 101 -12.47 9.03 1.05
N ALA A 102 -11.56 8.19 1.55
CA ALA A 102 -10.21 8.09 1.00
C ALA A 102 -10.18 7.21 -0.24
N LEU A 103 -10.89 6.09 -0.23
CA LEU A 103 -10.95 5.17 -1.37
C LEU A 103 -11.66 5.82 -2.57
N ASP A 104 -12.72 6.61 -2.34
CA ASP A 104 -13.34 7.44 -3.37
C ASP A 104 -12.34 8.43 -3.99
N ALA A 105 -11.53 9.09 -3.16
CA ALA A 105 -10.51 10.01 -3.65
C ALA A 105 -9.41 9.29 -4.44
N VAL A 106 -9.01 8.07 -4.03
CA VAL A 106 -8.05 7.23 -4.76
C VAL A 106 -8.62 6.83 -6.12
N MET A 107 -9.88 6.38 -6.21
CA MET A 107 -10.53 6.03 -7.48
C MET A 107 -10.58 7.23 -8.44
N GLN A 108 -10.95 8.41 -7.93
CA GLN A 108 -10.95 9.65 -8.73
C GLN A 108 -9.54 10.05 -9.21
N ALA A 109 -8.52 9.84 -8.37
CA ALA A 109 -7.14 10.16 -8.73
C ALA A 109 -6.58 9.22 -9.82
N LEU A 110 -7.05 7.97 -9.88
CA LEU A 110 -6.66 7.01 -10.94
C LEU A 110 -7.17 7.40 -12.33
N ASP A 111 -8.22 8.21 -12.45
CA ASP A 111 -8.73 8.68 -13.73
C ASP A 111 -7.82 9.73 -14.39
N ALA A 112 -6.91 10.34 -13.65
CA ALA A 112 -5.92 11.26 -14.18
C ALA A 112 -4.77 10.50 -14.88
N ASP A 113 -4.01 11.23 -15.73
CA ASP A 113 -2.77 10.70 -16.32
C ASP A 113 -1.68 10.67 -15.23
N THR A 114 -1.36 9.49 -14.75
CA THR A 114 -0.55 9.27 -13.54
C THR A 114 0.64 8.36 -13.82
N THR A 115 1.68 8.46 -12.98
CA THR A 115 2.86 7.60 -13.06
C THR A 115 2.53 6.15 -12.68
N ASP A 116 3.38 5.21 -13.09
CA ASP A 116 3.22 3.78 -12.78
C ASP A 116 3.27 3.51 -11.27
N GLU A 117 4.18 4.19 -10.57
CA GLU A 117 4.35 4.07 -9.10
C GLU A 117 3.10 4.55 -8.37
N PHE A 118 2.51 5.66 -8.82
CA PHE A 118 1.26 6.16 -8.26
C PHE A 118 0.12 5.17 -8.48
N GLN A 119 -0.03 4.64 -9.70
CA GLN A 119 -1.07 3.66 -10.01
C GLN A 119 -0.91 2.40 -9.17
N GLU A 120 0.32 1.86 -9.03
CA GLU A 120 0.61 0.72 -8.17
C GLU A 120 0.14 0.96 -6.72
N SER A 121 0.49 2.12 -6.16
CA SER A 121 0.11 2.51 -4.81
C SER A 121 -1.40 2.69 -4.65
N CYS A 122 -2.07 3.26 -5.66
CA CYS A 122 -3.53 3.37 -5.67
C CYS A 122 -4.21 1.99 -5.68
N PHE A 123 -3.74 1.05 -6.52
CA PHE A 123 -4.29 -0.31 -6.52
C PHE A 123 -4.10 -0.99 -5.17
N LYS A 124 -2.94 -0.85 -4.54
CA LYS A 124 -2.71 -1.31 -3.17
C LYS A 124 -3.71 -0.68 -2.18
N ALA A 125 -3.96 0.63 -2.28
CA ALA A 125 -4.91 1.29 -1.38
C ALA A 125 -6.34 0.76 -1.57
N LEU A 126 -6.79 0.54 -2.81
CA LEU A 126 -8.12 0.04 -3.13
C LEU A 126 -8.38 -1.39 -2.63
N GLU A 127 -7.34 -2.21 -2.43
CA GLU A 127 -7.48 -3.50 -1.73
C GLU A 127 -8.14 -3.33 -0.36
N GLY A 128 -7.94 -2.18 0.29
CA GLY A 128 -8.54 -1.87 1.59
C GLY A 128 -10.06 -1.86 1.60
N ALA A 129 -10.74 -1.74 0.46
CA ALA A 129 -12.19 -1.81 0.38
C ALA A 129 -12.74 -3.12 0.98
N GLY A 130 -11.99 -4.23 0.83
CA GLY A 130 -12.38 -5.53 1.37
C GLY A 130 -12.36 -5.63 2.89
N ALA A 131 -11.71 -4.69 3.60
CA ALA A 131 -11.64 -4.67 5.05
C ALA A 131 -12.86 -4.00 5.72
N TRP A 132 -13.70 -3.33 4.94
CA TRP A 132 -14.89 -2.63 5.42
C TRP A 132 -16.15 -3.42 5.13
N ASP A 133 -17.11 -3.37 6.04
CA ASP A 133 -18.42 -4.02 5.86
C ASP A 133 -19.35 -3.18 4.96
N HIS A 134 -18.82 -2.82 3.79
CA HIS A 134 -19.53 -2.03 2.78
C HIS A 134 -19.41 -2.69 1.40
N PRO A 135 -20.34 -3.61 1.06
CA PRO A 135 -20.29 -4.34 -0.21
C PRO A 135 -20.22 -3.45 -1.46
N TYR A 136 -20.87 -2.29 -1.43
CA TYR A 136 -20.84 -1.34 -2.56
C TYR A 136 -19.42 -0.79 -2.80
N LEU A 137 -18.65 -0.50 -1.73
CA LEU A 137 -17.29 0.01 -1.85
C LEU A 137 -16.36 -1.03 -2.49
N VAL A 138 -16.57 -2.31 -2.17
CA VAL A 138 -15.86 -3.42 -2.80
C VAL A 138 -16.15 -3.48 -4.29
N GLU A 139 -17.43 -3.35 -4.69
CA GLU A 139 -17.80 -3.39 -6.11
C GLU A 139 -17.27 -2.18 -6.88
N GLU A 140 -17.33 -0.98 -6.31
CA GLU A 140 -16.76 0.22 -6.92
C GLU A 140 -15.25 0.11 -7.10
N ALA A 141 -14.52 -0.38 -6.10
CA ALA A 141 -13.09 -0.64 -6.20
C ALA A 141 -12.77 -1.70 -7.27
N ARG A 142 -13.54 -2.80 -7.34
CA ARG A 142 -13.43 -3.83 -8.38
C ARG A 142 -13.62 -3.24 -9.77
N ASP A 143 -14.70 -2.49 -9.97
CA ASP A 143 -15.03 -1.88 -11.26
C ASP A 143 -13.94 -0.88 -11.70
N CYS A 144 -13.43 -0.09 -10.77
CA CYS A 144 -12.35 0.86 -11.03
C CYS A 144 -11.06 0.14 -11.49
N VAL A 145 -10.59 -0.85 -10.72
CA VAL A 145 -9.35 -1.57 -11.03
C VAL A 145 -9.51 -2.42 -12.30
N LEU A 146 -10.65 -3.10 -12.47
CA LEU A 146 -10.93 -3.91 -13.66
C LEU A 146 -10.98 -3.03 -14.92
N GLY A 147 -11.65 -1.89 -14.85
CA GLY A 147 -11.71 -0.93 -15.96
C GLY A 147 -10.33 -0.44 -16.39
N ARG A 148 -9.41 -0.21 -15.43
CA ARG A 148 -8.02 0.16 -15.73
C ARG A 148 -7.24 -0.98 -16.37
N LEU A 149 -7.44 -2.22 -15.90
CA LEU A 149 -6.83 -3.42 -16.47
C LEU A 149 -7.28 -3.64 -17.91
N GLU A 150 -8.58 -3.53 -18.19
CA GLU A 150 -9.18 -3.72 -19.52
C GLU A 150 -8.84 -2.59 -20.50
N ALA A 151 -8.72 -1.36 -20.03
CA ALA A 151 -8.30 -0.22 -20.86
C ALA A 151 -6.89 -0.41 -21.43
N GLY A 152 -6.08 -1.23 -20.78
CA GLY A 152 -4.69 -1.48 -21.19
C GLY A 152 -3.75 -0.29 -20.91
N GLY A 153 -2.52 -0.39 -21.42
CA GLY A 153 -1.52 0.68 -21.27
C GLY A 153 -0.80 0.68 -19.92
N LEU A 154 -1.14 -0.24 -19.00
CA LEU A 154 -0.41 -0.40 -17.76
C LEU A 154 1.00 -0.93 -18.03
N SER A 155 1.98 -0.44 -17.28
CA SER A 155 3.31 -1.06 -17.23
C SER A 155 3.24 -2.48 -16.67
N ASP A 156 4.34 -3.23 -16.71
CA ASP A 156 4.38 -4.57 -16.13
C ASP A 156 4.10 -4.52 -14.62
N ARG A 157 4.63 -3.53 -13.89
CA ARG A 157 4.37 -3.32 -12.46
C ARG A 157 2.92 -2.94 -12.18
N GLY A 158 2.36 -2.00 -12.95
CA GLY A 158 0.97 -1.60 -12.83
C GLY A 158 0.00 -2.76 -13.11
N LEU A 159 0.31 -3.58 -14.11
CA LEU A 159 -0.46 -4.77 -14.44
C LEU A 159 -0.44 -5.81 -13.30
N GLU A 160 0.75 -6.08 -12.73
CA GLU A 160 0.90 -6.99 -11.60
C GLU A 160 0.13 -6.49 -10.37
N ALA A 161 0.23 -5.18 -10.08
CA ALA A 161 -0.49 -4.57 -8.96
C ALA A 161 -2.01 -4.60 -9.15
N ALA A 162 -2.52 -4.29 -10.35
CA ALA A 162 -3.94 -4.36 -10.66
C ALA A 162 -4.47 -5.80 -10.55
N ALA A 163 -3.74 -6.77 -11.10
CA ALA A 163 -4.11 -8.18 -11.02
C ALA A 163 -4.16 -8.68 -9.58
N MET A 164 -3.16 -8.32 -8.77
CA MET A 164 -3.11 -8.69 -7.37
C MET A 164 -4.22 -8.01 -6.55
N ALA A 165 -4.53 -6.75 -6.82
CA ALA A 165 -5.63 -6.05 -6.17
C ALA A 165 -6.98 -6.73 -6.47
N LEU A 166 -7.25 -7.07 -7.74
CA LEU A 166 -8.46 -7.80 -8.14
C LEU A 166 -8.54 -9.19 -7.51
N ALA A 167 -7.41 -9.89 -7.39
CA ALA A 167 -7.35 -11.18 -6.72
C ALA A 167 -7.69 -11.06 -5.23
N ARG A 168 -7.15 -10.07 -4.54
CA ARG A 168 -7.44 -9.82 -3.12
C ARG A 168 -8.86 -9.32 -2.89
N LEU A 169 -9.40 -8.52 -3.80
CA LEU A 169 -10.81 -8.13 -3.78
C LEU A 169 -11.74 -9.28 -4.16
N GLY A 170 -11.23 -10.38 -4.72
CA GLY A 170 -12.00 -11.55 -5.13
C GLY A 170 -12.80 -11.33 -6.43
N ASP A 171 -12.34 -10.47 -7.32
CA ASP A 171 -13.04 -10.20 -8.58
C ASP A 171 -12.70 -11.22 -9.68
N ARG A 172 -13.50 -12.23 -9.80
CA ARG A 172 -13.30 -13.30 -10.80
C ARG A 172 -13.43 -12.85 -12.25
N ARG A 173 -13.99 -11.67 -12.51
CA ARG A 173 -14.05 -11.09 -13.86
C ARG A 173 -12.64 -10.86 -14.43
N ALA A 174 -11.64 -10.69 -13.56
CA ALA A 174 -10.24 -10.49 -13.95
C ALA A 174 -9.54 -11.75 -14.50
N ILE A 175 -10.10 -12.94 -14.33
CA ILE A 175 -9.46 -14.20 -14.75
C ILE A 175 -9.07 -14.19 -16.24
N GLU A 176 -10.01 -13.89 -17.12
CA GLU A 176 -9.74 -13.86 -18.56
C GLU A 176 -8.83 -12.71 -19.01
N PRO A 177 -8.98 -11.46 -18.52
CA PRO A 177 -8.02 -10.40 -18.76
C PRO A 177 -6.58 -10.73 -18.31
N ILE A 178 -6.41 -11.34 -17.12
CA ILE A 178 -5.08 -11.75 -16.64
C ILE A 178 -4.49 -12.87 -17.51
N LYS A 179 -5.28 -13.88 -17.94
CA LYS A 179 -4.84 -14.91 -18.87
C LYS A 179 -4.40 -14.34 -20.21
N ALA A 180 -5.13 -13.37 -20.74
CA ALA A 180 -4.75 -12.67 -21.96
C ALA A 180 -3.42 -11.92 -21.81
N ALA A 181 -3.25 -11.19 -20.71
CA ALA A 181 -2.00 -10.49 -20.41
C ALA A 181 -0.81 -11.44 -20.25
N LEU A 182 -1.00 -12.59 -19.61
CA LEU A 182 0.02 -13.63 -19.50
C LEU A 182 0.42 -14.21 -20.87
N ALA A 183 -0.53 -14.39 -21.78
CA ALA A 183 -0.27 -14.90 -23.12
C ALA A 183 0.54 -13.91 -23.96
N GLU A 184 0.31 -12.63 -23.82
CA GLU A 184 0.99 -11.56 -24.56
C GLU A 184 2.41 -11.27 -24.03
N ARG A 185 2.61 -11.35 -22.70
CA ARG A 185 3.83 -10.89 -22.01
C ARG A 185 4.69 -12.00 -21.43
N PHE A 186 4.62 -13.21 -21.99
CA PHE A 186 5.19 -14.46 -21.45
C PHE A 186 6.68 -14.42 -21.07
N HIS A 187 7.44 -13.42 -21.48
CA HIS A 187 8.88 -13.36 -21.20
C HIS A 187 9.28 -12.36 -20.10
N ASN A 188 8.39 -11.49 -19.63
CA ASN A 188 8.74 -10.39 -18.72
C ASN A 188 8.03 -10.44 -17.36
N VAL A 189 7.15 -11.40 -17.13
CA VAL A 189 6.29 -11.37 -15.96
C VAL A 189 6.89 -12.19 -14.82
N ASN A 190 7.17 -11.55 -13.70
CA ASN A 190 7.41 -12.20 -12.43
C ASN A 190 6.14 -12.98 -12.03
N GLY A 191 6.25 -14.01 -11.18
CA GLY A 191 5.15 -14.91 -10.84
C GLY A 191 3.86 -14.26 -10.29
N SER A 192 3.83 -12.93 -10.07
CA SER A 192 2.70 -12.20 -9.48
C SER A 192 1.38 -12.34 -10.24
N LEU A 193 1.40 -12.35 -11.58
CA LEU A 193 0.18 -12.60 -12.36
C LEU A 193 -0.32 -14.03 -12.23
N THR A 194 0.61 -14.98 -12.14
CA THR A 194 0.27 -16.40 -11.93
C THR A 194 -0.32 -16.57 -10.53
N ASP A 195 0.30 -15.95 -9.52
CA ASP A 195 -0.20 -16.01 -8.15
C ASP A 195 -1.59 -15.38 -8.04
N ALA A 196 -1.82 -14.23 -8.69
CA ALA A 196 -3.13 -13.58 -8.72
C ALA A 196 -4.19 -14.48 -9.39
N LEU A 197 -3.83 -15.15 -10.49
CA LEU A 197 -4.73 -16.08 -11.18
C LEU A 197 -5.07 -17.29 -10.31
N GLU A 198 -4.08 -17.90 -9.66
CA GLU A 198 -4.29 -19.02 -8.73
C GLU A 198 -5.22 -18.60 -7.57
N MET A 199 -4.98 -17.43 -6.97
CA MET A 199 -5.86 -16.88 -5.92
C MET A 199 -7.31 -16.72 -6.40
N LEU A 200 -7.52 -16.21 -7.61
CA LEU A 200 -8.85 -16.03 -8.18
C LEU A 200 -9.54 -17.36 -8.54
N GLU A 201 -8.81 -18.33 -9.04
CA GLU A 201 -9.34 -19.67 -9.38
C GLU A 201 -9.72 -20.44 -8.13
N GLU A 202 -8.93 -20.35 -7.05
CA GLU A 202 -9.21 -20.98 -5.76
C GLU A 202 -10.35 -20.29 -5.00
N ASN A 203 -10.53 -18.98 -5.20
CA ASN A 203 -11.60 -18.19 -4.56
C ASN A 203 -12.93 -18.30 -5.31
N GLU A 204 -13.54 -19.48 -5.29
CA GLU A 204 -14.83 -19.71 -5.99
C GLU A 204 -15.97 -18.81 -5.51
N ALA A 205 -15.94 -18.38 -4.26
CA ALA A 205 -16.98 -17.52 -3.66
C ALA A 205 -16.87 -16.06 -4.11
N GLY A 206 -15.71 -15.65 -4.66
CA GLY A 206 -15.47 -14.25 -5.04
C GLY A 206 -15.49 -13.27 -3.85
N THR A 207 -15.17 -13.74 -2.66
CA THR A 207 -15.12 -12.91 -1.45
C THR A 207 -13.76 -12.21 -1.33
N PRO A 208 -13.70 -10.98 -0.79
CA PRO A 208 -12.43 -10.35 -0.51
C PRO A 208 -11.55 -11.22 0.41
N LEU A 209 -10.27 -11.35 0.04
CA LEU A 209 -9.30 -12.21 0.75
C LEU A 209 -8.45 -11.43 1.76
N LEU A 210 -8.64 -10.13 1.88
CA LEU A 210 -7.88 -9.35 2.85
C LEU A 210 -8.30 -9.70 4.27
N PRO A 211 -7.33 -10.02 5.14
CA PRO A 211 -7.56 -9.95 6.57
C PRO A 211 -7.96 -8.52 6.92
N GLY A 212 -8.73 -8.34 7.99
CA GLY A 212 -9.02 -7.01 8.52
C GLY A 212 -7.74 -6.18 8.68
N LEU A 213 -7.89 -4.87 8.74
CA LEU A 213 -6.74 -3.99 8.98
C LEU A 213 -6.01 -4.42 10.26
N PRO A 214 -4.66 -4.50 10.26
CA PRO A 214 -3.89 -4.87 11.44
C PRO A 214 -4.20 -3.93 12.60
N SER A 215 -4.20 -4.43 13.82
CA SER A 215 -4.42 -3.59 15.00
C SER A 215 -3.32 -2.53 15.14
N TRP A 216 -3.59 -1.49 15.91
CA TRP A 216 -2.58 -0.48 16.21
C TRP A 216 -1.35 -1.08 16.90
N GLU A 217 -1.56 -1.98 17.85
CA GLU A 217 -0.50 -2.66 18.59
C GLU A 217 0.37 -3.55 17.68
N ASP A 218 -0.24 -4.25 16.72
CA ASP A 218 0.52 -5.04 15.73
C ASP A 218 1.42 -4.16 14.89
N ARG A 219 0.94 -2.98 14.51
CA ARG A 219 1.67 -2.00 13.69
C ARG A 219 2.82 -1.36 14.47
N LEU A 220 2.58 -0.93 15.70
CA LEU A 220 3.64 -0.43 16.59
C LEU A 220 4.74 -1.47 16.75
N THR A 221 4.38 -2.72 17.02
CA THR A 221 5.33 -3.82 17.17
C THR A 221 6.13 -4.06 15.89
N TRP A 222 5.50 -3.96 14.73
CA TRP A 222 6.19 -4.14 13.44
C TRP A 222 7.16 -3.00 13.15
N LEU A 223 6.74 -1.76 13.37
CA LEU A 223 7.53 -0.57 13.09
C LEU A 223 8.69 -0.37 14.07
N SER A 224 8.51 -0.71 15.34
CA SER A 224 9.59 -0.65 16.32
C SER A 224 10.68 -1.65 15.99
N ARG A 225 10.34 -2.84 15.50
CA ARG A 225 11.30 -3.83 15.02
C ARG A 225 12.02 -3.35 13.76
N ALA A 226 11.32 -2.77 12.79
CA ALA A 226 11.90 -2.24 11.58
C ALA A 226 12.90 -1.11 11.86
N SER A 227 12.62 -0.24 12.84
CA SER A 227 13.53 0.84 13.27
C SER A 227 14.79 0.32 13.96
N LEU A 228 14.74 -0.85 14.62
CA LEU A 228 15.88 -1.44 15.34
C LEU A 228 16.81 -2.25 14.43
N GLU A 229 16.32 -2.80 13.32
CA GLU A 229 17.08 -3.72 12.46
C GLU A 229 17.65 -3.05 11.20
N GLY A 230 17.51 -1.72 11.03
CA GLY A 230 17.83 -1.02 9.78
C GLY A 230 17.11 -1.74 8.65
N PHE A 231 15.93 -1.27 8.30
CA PHE A 231 14.92 -1.88 7.46
C PHE A 231 15.47 -2.78 6.33
N GLU A 232 15.71 -4.07 6.63
CA GLU A 232 15.64 -5.10 5.62
C GLU A 232 14.17 -5.54 5.56
N PRO A 233 13.44 -5.24 4.47
CA PRO A 233 12.08 -5.74 4.31
C PRO A 233 12.11 -7.26 4.49
N PRO A 234 11.12 -7.87 5.17
CA PRO A 234 11.11 -9.31 5.38
C PRO A 234 11.36 -9.97 4.03
N GLN A 235 12.52 -10.64 3.90
CA GLN A 235 12.84 -11.36 2.67
C GLN A 235 11.67 -12.31 2.47
N ARG A 236 10.82 -12.01 1.49
CA ARG A 236 9.79 -12.95 1.04
C ARG A 236 10.48 -14.27 0.93
N ASP A 237 10.04 -15.24 1.72
CA ASP A 237 10.61 -16.58 1.76
C ASP A 237 10.62 -17.07 0.30
N ARG A 238 11.77 -16.87 -0.35
CA ARG A 238 11.98 -17.34 -1.71
C ARG A 238 12.02 -18.83 -1.56
N GLY A 239 10.84 -19.43 -1.71
CA GLY A 239 10.65 -20.85 -1.68
C GLY A 239 11.82 -21.55 -2.39
N PRO A 240 12.18 -22.76 -2.04
CA PRO A 240 13.44 -23.41 -2.37
C PRO A 240 13.77 -23.20 -3.85
N LYS A 241 14.90 -22.51 -4.12
CA LYS A 241 15.38 -22.21 -5.48
C LYS A 241 15.25 -23.47 -6.33
N ARG A 242 14.24 -23.52 -7.19
CA ARG A 242 14.11 -24.59 -8.20
C ARG A 242 15.43 -24.61 -8.94
N ARG A 243 16.19 -25.69 -8.78
CA ARG A 243 17.43 -25.92 -9.52
C ARG A 243 17.13 -25.77 -11.00
N ARG A 244 17.73 -24.75 -11.65
CA ARG A 244 17.67 -24.65 -13.11
C ARG A 244 18.09 -26.00 -13.69
N PRO A 245 17.33 -26.57 -14.63
CA PRO A 245 17.78 -27.75 -15.34
C PRO A 245 19.11 -27.43 -16.00
N THR A 246 20.14 -28.19 -15.68
CA THR A 246 21.44 -28.13 -16.32
C THR A 246 21.22 -28.41 -17.82
N LYS A 247 21.63 -27.48 -18.69
CA LYS A 247 21.65 -27.70 -20.13
C LYS A 247 22.41 -29.01 -20.41
N PRO A 248 21.88 -29.91 -21.23
CA PRO A 248 22.66 -31.06 -21.70
C PRO A 248 23.89 -30.56 -22.43
N LYS A 249 25.06 -30.99 -21.96
CA LYS A 249 26.30 -30.89 -22.73
C LYS A 249 26.19 -31.86 -23.89
N ASP A 250 26.66 -31.39 -25.03
CA ASP A 250 26.88 -32.16 -26.26
C ASP A 250 25.68 -32.34 -27.18
N PHE A 251 25.51 -31.36 -28.05
CA PHE A 251 25.01 -31.60 -29.40
C PHE A 251 26.03 -31.03 -30.38
N THR A 252 26.88 -31.93 -30.92
CA THR A 252 27.73 -31.64 -32.09
C THR A 252 26.92 -32.14 -33.29
N PRO A 253 26.51 -31.26 -34.24
CA PRO A 253 25.89 -31.74 -35.47
C PRO A 253 26.95 -32.34 -36.43
N PRO A 254 26.54 -33.30 -37.27
CA PRO A 254 27.41 -33.92 -38.27
C PRO A 254 27.80 -32.98 -39.39
#